data_eb0734dd1ef91b6cffe85ebe9190f8b0
#
_entry.id   eb0734dd1ef91b6cffe85ebe9190f8b0
#
_cell.length_a   1.000
_cell.length_b   1.000
_cell.length_c   1.000
_cell.angle_alpha   90.00
_cell.angle_beta   90.00
_cell.angle_gamma   90.00
#
_symmetry.space_group_name_H-M   'P 1'
#
loop_
_entity.id
_entity.type
_entity.pdbx_description
1 polymer ?
#
loop_
_entity_poly.entity_id
_entity_poly.type
_entity_poly.pdbx_seq_one_letter_code
_entity_poly.pdbx_strand_id
1 'polypeptide(L)'
;MSEPKRNAPRPHGPGRGMMPTEKAKDFKGSFKKLISYLSPFKFKILIVVIFAALSTVFTIVGPKILAKATDELTAGLMRIITGAAEGIDFGYIAKVLLFLVGLYALSALFSYIQGFTMSGVSAKVSYNMRRAIMEKIDRLPVSYFHKTSQGDVLSRITNDVDTLSQSLNQSITQLITSVCSIIGVLIMMLSISWQLTLVALCIVPISLLLVGRIVKSSQKYFVGQQEYLGAVNGHVEEMYGGHVVVKAFNGEARSMEKFECENEKLYTAGWKSEFLSGLMQPIMGFVGNLGYVVVCILGASMAAGGSMTIGGIQAFIQYL
;
A
#
# COMPACT_ATOMS: atom_id res chain seq x y z
N MET A 1 48.10 6.13 -20.60
CA MET A 1 47.43 6.88 -19.54
C MET A 1 45.94 6.76 -19.77
N SER A 2 45.26 5.91 -19.03
CA SER A 2 43.85 5.64 -19.16
C SER A 2 43.08 6.64 -18.27
N GLU A 3 42.23 7.45 -18.88
CA GLU A 3 41.33 8.39 -18.18
C GLU A 3 40.34 7.66 -17.27
N PRO A 4 40.06 8.16 -16.07
CA PRO A 4 39.07 7.59 -15.19
C PRO A 4 37.65 7.92 -15.69
N LYS A 5 36.81 6.90 -15.90
CA LYS A 5 35.40 7.03 -16.24
C LYS A 5 34.68 7.94 -15.20
N ARG A 6 34.32 9.15 -15.60
CA ARG A 6 33.41 10.03 -14.85
C ARG A 6 32.04 9.37 -14.81
N ASN A 7 31.61 8.95 -13.63
CA ASN A 7 30.23 8.59 -13.38
C ASN A 7 29.38 9.87 -13.44
N ALA A 8 28.60 10.00 -14.50
CA ALA A 8 27.65 11.11 -14.64
C ALA A 8 26.56 11.05 -13.54
N PRO A 9 26.10 12.21 -13.03
CA PRO A 9 25.03 12.25 -12.05
C PRO A 9 23.72 11.76 -12.68
N ARG A 10 23.04 10.82 -12.00
CA ARG A 10 21.74 10.29 -12.44
C ARG A 10 20.68 11.40 -12.38
N PRO A 11 19.93 11.67 -13.45
CA PRO A 11 18.89 12.70 -13.44
C PRO A 11 17.74 12.30 -12.53
N HIS A 12 17.35 13.21 -11.61
CA HIS A 12 16.15 13.12 -10.82
C HIS A 12 14.95 13.55 -11.69
N GLY A 13 14.26 12.60 -12.31
CA GLY A 13 12.99 12.86 -12.99
C GLY A 13 11.80 12.58 -12.06
N PRO A 14 10.70 13.35 -12.11
CA PRO A 14 9.48 13.07 -11.35
C PRO A 14 8.67 11.99 -12.07
N GLY A 15 8.85 10.75 -11.67
CA GLY A 15 8.09 9.61 -12.16
C GLY A 15 8.28 8.45 -11.22
N ARG A 16 7.46 8.36 -10.15
CA ARG A 16 7.35 7.18 -9.30
C ARG A 16 6.59 6.05 -10.03
N GLY A 17 7.14 5.60 -11.17
CA GLY A 17 6.87 4.26 -11.68
C GLY A 17 7.71 3.28 -10.88
N MET A 18 7.20 2.08 -10.63
CA MET A 18 7.90 0.98 -9.94
C MET A 18 9.28 0.75 -10.58
N MET A 19 10.30 1.49 -10.11
CA MET A 19 11.69 1.12 -10.38
C MET A 19 11.89 -0.27 -9.79
N PRO A 20 12.59 -1.19 -10.49
CA PRO A 20 13.05 -2.41 -9.86
C PRO A 20 13.90 -1.99 -8.66
N THR A 21 13.35 -2.19 -7.47
CA THR A 21 14.06 -1.94 -6.22
C THR A 21 15.32 -2.76 -6.25
N GLU A 22 16.49 -2.12 -6.28
CA GLU A 22 17.77 -2.82 -6.10
C GLU A 22 17.61 -3.68 -4.84
N LYS A 23 17.68 -4.98 -5.02
CA LYS A 23 17.64 -5.91 -3.87
C LYS A 23 18.74 -5.53 -2.92
N ALA A 24 18.41 -5.27 -1.66
CA ALA A 24 19.39 -4.97 -0.64
C ALA A 24 20.45 -6.07 -0.64
N LYS A 25 21.73 -5.70 -0.82
CA LYS A 25 22.86 -6.63 -0.86
C LYS A 25 22.95 -7.50 0.40
N ASP A 26 22.54 -6.96 1.54
CA ASP A 26 22.42 -7.65 2.83
C ASP A 26 21.14 -7.22 3.56
N PHE A 27 20.03 -7.87 3.24
CA PHE A 27 18.73 -7.60 3.85
C PHE A 27 18.74 -7.88 5.36
N LYS A 28 19.33 -9.03 5.78
CA LYS A 28 19.35 -9.43 7.20
C LYS A 28 20.18 -8.48 8.06
N GLY A 29 21.34 -8.06 7.58
CA GLY A 29 22.20 -7.10 8.29
C GLY A 29 21.56 -5.71 8.38
N SER A 30 20.96 -5.23 7.29
CA SER A 30 20.23 -3.95 7.26
C SER A 30 19.02 -3.95 8.18
N PHE A 31 18.24 -5.03 8.18
CA PHE A 31 17.09 -5.19 9.06
C PHE A 31 17.49 -5.25 10.54
N LYS A 32 18.58 -5.98 10.88
CA LYS A 32 19.11 -6.04 12.25
C LYS A 32 19.57 -4.66 12.74
N LYS A 33 20.23 -3.88 11.89
CA LYS A 33 20.61 -2.49 12.21
C LYS A 33 19.39 -1.61 12.45
N LEU A 34 18.36 -1.73 11.62
CA LEU A 34 17.11 -0.99 11.79
C LEU A 34 16.45 -1.30 13.14
N ILE A 35 16.36 -2.58 13.51
CA ILE A 35 15.84 -2.99 14.82
C ILE A 35 16.70 -2.41 15.96
N SER A 36 18.01 -2.34 15.80
CA SER A 36 18.91 -1.73 16.79
C SER A 36 18.59 -0.23 17.01
N TYR A 37 18.30 0.51 15.95
CA TYR A 37 17.85 1.91 16.06
C TYR A 37 16.47 2.07 16.70
N LEU A 38 15.61 1.08 16.57
CA LEU A 38 14.27 1.07 17.18
C LEU A 38 14.30 0.56 18.63
N SER A 39 15.29 -0.21 19.02
CA SER A 39 15.41 -0.84 20.36
C SER A 39 15.26 0.14 21.54
N PRO A 40 15.80 1.37 21.52
CA PRO A 40 15.58 2.34 22.60
C PRO A 40 14.11 2.75 22.78
N PHE A 41 13.29 2.56 21.75
CA PHE A 41 11.88 2.97 21.72
C PHE A 41 10.90 1.80 21.90
N LYS A 42 11.36 0.62 22.35
CA LYS A 42 10.55 -0.60 22.48
C LYS A 42 9.24 -0.39 23.24
N PHE A 43 9.23 0.40 24.31
CA PHE A 43 8.01 0.70 25.06
C PHE A 43 7.03 1.59 24.26
N LYS A 44 7.52 2.59 23.53
CA LYS A 44 6.67 3.42 22.66
C LYS A 44 6.10 2.59 21.50
N ILE A 45 6.91 1.71 20.92
CA ILE A 45 6.46 0.79 19.87
C ILE A 45 5.41 -0.19 20.42
N LEU A 46 5.59 -0.70 21.64
CA LEU A 46 4.58 -1.54 22.30
C LEU A 46 3.24 -0.79 22.47
N ILE A 47 3.29 0.48 22.89
CA ILE A 47 2.09 1.34 22.96
C ILE A 47 1.45 1.47 21.58
N VAL A 48 2.24 1.74 20.52
CA VAL A 48 1.75 1.82 19.14
C VAL A 48 1.05 0.52 18.73
N VAL A 49 1.65 -0.64 19.02
CA VAL A 49 1.06 -1.96 18.71
C VAL A 49 -0.27 -2.16 19.43
N ILE A 50 -0.34 -1.86 20.73
CA ILE A 50 -1.55 -2.03 21.55
C ILE A 50 -2.67 -1.13 21.03
N PHE A 51 -2.41 0.16 20.84
CA PHE A 51 -3.42 1.11 20.38
C PHE A 51 -3.84 0.86 18.93
N ALA A 52 -2.93 0.42 18.07
CA ALA A 52 -3.26 -0.01 16.72
C ALA A 52 -4.19 -1.22 16.72
N ALA A 53 -3.88 -2.24 17.52
CA ALA A 53 -4.70 -3.44 17.65
C ALA A 53 -6.08 -3.09 18.21
N LEU A 54 -6.18 -2.30 19.28
CA LEU A 54 -7.45 -1.88 19.88
C LEU A 54 -8.30 -1.07 18.90
N SER A 55 -7.71 -0.08 18.22
CA SER A 55 -8.40 0.71 17.19
C SER A 55 -8.96 -0.19 16.08
N THR A 56 -8.14 -1.12 15.58
CA THR A 56 -8.53 -2.07 14.53
C THR A 56 -9.65 -3.00 14.99
N VAL A 57 -9.56 -3.55 16.21
CA VAL A 57 -10.62 -4.40 16.79
C VAL A 57 -11.95 -3.65 16.87
N PHE A 58 -11.96 -2.41 17.35
CA PHE A 58 -13.19 -1.61 17.43
C PHE A 58 -13.79 -1.34 16.05
N THR A 59 -12.97 -1.08 15.04
CA THR A 59 -13.43 -0.91 13.66
C THR A 59 -14.04 -2.21 13.11
N ILE A 60 -13.41 -3.35 13.37
CA ILE A 60 -13.85 -4.66 12.88
C ILE A 60 -15.14 -5.13 13.56
N VAL A 61 -15.35 -4.80 14.82
CA VAL A 61 -16.58 -5.19 15.55
C VAL A 61 -17.79 -4.37 15.09
N GLY A 62 -17.58 -3.19 14.52
CA GLY A 62 -18.64 -2.27 14.07
C GLY A 62 -19.71 -2.91 13.20
N PRO A 63 -19.38 -3.58 12.09
CA PRO A 63 -20.35 -4.23 11.21
C PRO A 63 -21.25 -5.24 11.93
N LYS A 64 -20.73 -6.03 12.85
CA LYS A 64 -21.50 -7.00 13.62
C LYS A 64 -22.49 -6.34 14.60
N ILE A 65 -22.12 -5.17 15.14
CA ILE A 65 -23.03 -4.39 15.99
C ILE A 65 -24.11 -3.74 15.13
N LEU A 66 -23.75 -3.19 13.95
CA LEU A 66 -24.69 -2.61 13.01
C LEU A 66 -25.72 -3.65 12.53
N ALA A 67 -25.31 -4.90 12.36
CA ALA A 67 -26.21 -6.00 12.02
C ALA A 67 -27.41 -6.11 12.96
N LYS A 68 -27.24 -5.85 14.28
CA LYS A 68 -28.35 -5.87 15.26
C LYS A 68 -29.39 -4.80 14.98
N ALA A 69 -28.97 -3.61 14.50
CA ALA A 69 -29.91 -2.57 14.10
C ALA A 69 -30.70 -2.97 12.85
N THR A 70 -30.03 -3.62 11.89
CA THR A 70 -30.68 -4.14 10.66
C THR A 70 -31.64 -5.29 10.98
N ASP A 71 -31.24 -6.18 11.90
CA ASP A 71 -32.13 -7.28 12.34
C ASP A 71 -33.38 -6.75 13.04
N GLU A 72 -33.28 -5.74 13.89
CA GLU A 72 -34.45 -5.11 14.51
C GLU A 72 -35.35 -4.40 13.48
N LEU A 73 -34.75 -3.76 12.49
CA LEU A 73 -35.49 -3.09 11.40
C LEU A 73 -36.28 -4.13 10.59
N THR A 74 -35.67 -5.26 10.26
CA THR A 74 -36.34 -6.34 9.51
C THR A 74 -37.39 -7.05 10.37
N ALA A 75 -37.11 -7.33 11.65
CA ALA A 75 -38.07 -7.92 12.57
C ALA A 75 -39.27 -6.99 12.82
N GLY A 76 -39.02 -5.69 13.00
CA GLY A 76 -40.08 -4.68 13.14
C GLY A 76 -40.96 -4.57 11.92
N LEU A 77 -40.39 -4.61 10.72
CA LEU A 77 -41.15 -4.62 9.47
C LEU A 77 -42.04 -5.87 9.35
N MET A 78 -41.50 -7.04 9.73
CA MET A 78 -42.28 -8.28 9.74
C MET A 78 -43.42 -8.21 10.75
N ARG A 79 -43.24 -7.63 11.94
CA ARG A 79 -44.31 -7.39 12.94
C ARG A 79 -45.42 -6.51 12.35
N ILE A 80 -45.08 -5.44 11.64
CA ILE A 80 -46.07 -4.58 10.96
C ILE A 80 -46.87 -5.37 9.91
N ILE A 81 -46.19 -6.17 9.06
CA ILE A 81 -46.84 -6.95 7.98
C ILE A 81 -47.77 -8.03 8.58
N THR A 82 -47.37 -8.63 9.70
CA THR A 82 -48.18 -9.66 10.38
C THR A 82 -49.28 -9.10 11.28
N GLY A 83 -49.47 -7.78 11.35
CA GLY A 83 -50.52 -7.11 12.12
C GLY A 83 -50.27 -7.07 13.63
N ALA A 84 -49.04 -7.24 14.07
CA ALA A 84 -48.69 -7.09 15.48
C ALA A 84 -48.77 -5.61 15.91
N ALA A 85 -49.17 -5.36 17.15
CA ALA A 85 -49.33 -4.01 17.69
C ALA A 85 -48.02 -3.23 17.85
N GLU A 86 -46.88 -3.93 17.98
CA GLU A 86 -45.55 -3.34 18.09
C GLU A 86 -44.88 -3.26 16.73
N GLY A 87 -44.50 -2.04 16.32
CA GLY A 87 -43.76 -1.79 15.08
C GLY A 87 -42.24 -1.90 15.26
N ILE A 88 -41.49 -1.04 14.55
CA ILE A 88 -40.04 -0.93 14.63
C ILE A 88 -39.65 -0.21 15.92
N ASP A 89 -38.74 -0.81 16.71
CA ASP A 89 -38.19 -0.14 17.89
C ASP A 89 -37.05 0.81 17.51
N PHE A 90 -37.44 2.05 17.15
CA PHE A 90 -36.46 3.11 16.86
C PHE A 90 -35.59 3.48 18.09
N GLY A 91 -36.08 3.25 19.32
CA GLY A 91 -35.32 3.50 20.55
C GLY A 91 -34.16 2.53 20.68
N TYR A 92 -34.38 1.26 20.37
CA TYR A 92 -33.30 0.25 20.33
C TYR A 92 -32.28 0.56 19.23
N ILE A 93 -32.75 0.86 17.99
CA ILE A 93 -31.88 1.23 16.87
C ILE A 93 -31.02 2.44 17.23
N ALA A 94 -31.62 3.49 17.82
CA ALA A 94 -30.88 4.68 18.25
C ALA A 94 -29.79 4.36 19.29
N LYS A 95 -30.07 3.50 20.25
CA LYS A 95 -29.08 3.05 21.24
C LYS A 95 -27.92 2.30 20.58
N VAL A 96 -28.20 1.40 19.64
CA VAL A 96 -27.16 0.66 18.89
C VAL A 96 -26.29 1.62 18.06
N LEU A 97 -26.91 2.59 17.37
CA LEU A 97 -26.17 3.58 16.59
C LEU A 97 -25.36 4.52 17.47
N LEU A 98 -25.88 4.99 18.60
CA LEU A 98 -25.15 5.82 19.54
C LEU A 98 -23.94 5.07 20.13
N PHE A 99 -24.11 3.79 20.46
CA PHE A 99 -23.01 2.92 20.91
C PHE A 99 -21.93 2.79 19.82
N LEU A 100 -22.33 2.61 18.54
CA LEU A 100 -21.40 2.57 17.43
C LEU A 100 -20.61 3.87 17.26
N VAL A 101 -21.28 5.02 17.36
CA VAL A 101 -20.61 6.33 17.33
C VAL A 101 -19.55 6.42 18.43
N GLY A 102 -19.91 6.02 19.66
CA GLY A 102 -18.96 5.97 20.79
C GLY A 102 -17.77 5.05 20.52
N LEU A 103 -18.03 3.88 19.95
CA LEU A 103 -17.00 2.89 19.62
C LEU A 103 -16.05 3.41 18.53
N TYR A 104 -16.59 4.05 17.48
CA TYR A 104 -15.77 4.66 16.43
C TYR A 104 -15.01 5.90 16.92
N ALA A 105 -15.59 6.70 17.80
CA ALA A 105 -14.89 7.82 18.43
C ALA A 105 -13.69 7.32 19.27
N LEU A 106 -13.89 6.24 20.03
CA LEU A 106 -12.81 5.61 20.80
C LEU A 106 -11.74 4.98 19.89
N SER A 107 -12.14 4.35 18.78
CA SER A 107 -11.21 3.85 17.75
C SER A 107 -10.38 4.98 17.16
N ALA A 108 -11.01 6.10 16.82
CA ALA A 108 -10.33 7.28 16.29
C ALA A 108 -9.33 7.88 17.31
N LEU A 109 -9.70 7.92 18.59
CA LEU A 109 -8.81 8.36 19.66
C LEU A 109 -7.58 7.46 19.77
N PHE A 110 -7.77 6.14 19.73
CA PHE A 110 -6.66 5.19 19.78
C PHE A 110 -5.75 5.28 18.55
N SER A 111 -6.33 5.45 17.36
CA SER A 111 -5.60 5.70 16.13
C SER A 111 -4.78 7.00 16.21
N TYR A 112 -5.34 8.05 16.78
CA TYR A 112 -4.65 9.31 17.02
C TYR A 112 -3.45 9.15 17.96
N ILE A 113 -3.63 8.48 19.12
CA ILE A 113 -2.55 8.24 20.10
C ILE A 113 -1.44 7.41 19.44
N GLN A 114 -1.81 6.37 18.68
CA GLN A 114 -0.88 5.54 17.93
C GLN A 114 -0.07 6.36 16.93
N GLY A 115 -0.73 7.16 16.08
CA GLY A 115 -0.09 7.98 15.06
C GLY A 115 0.84 9.05 15.66
N PHE A 116 0.38 9.73 16.73
CA PHE A 116 1.19 10.72 17.45
C PHE A 116 2.45 10.09 18.06
N THR A 117 2.29 8.93 18.72
CA THR A 117 3.42 8.22 19.32
C THR A 117 4.40 7.74 18.28
N MET A 118 3.91 7.16 17.16
CA MET A 118 4.77 6.66 16.08
C MET A 118 5.50 7.79 15.36
N SER A 119 4.86 8.93 15.12
CA SER A 119 5.49 10.13 14.56
C SER A 119 6.65 10.61 15.43
N GLY A 120 6.44 10.66 16.76
CA GLY A 120 7.49 11.02 17.71
C GLY A 120 8.68 10.04 17.72
N VAL A 121 8.41 8.73 17.59
CA VAL A 121 9.46 7.70 17.46
C VAL A 121 10.23 7.88 16.16
N SER A 122 9.54 8.03 15.04
CA SER A 122 10.13 8.18 13.72
C SER A 122 11.02 9.43 13.63
N ALA A 123 10.54 10.57 14.13
CA ALA A 123 11.31 11.82 14.19
C ALA A 123 12.59 11.67 15.04
N LYS A 124 12.52 10.96 16.17
CA LYS A 124 13.70 10.78 17.04
C LYS A 124 14.69 9.77 16.44
N VAL A 125 14.22 8.76 15.73
CA VAL A 125 15.09 7.85 14.94
C VAL A 125 15.81 8.63 13.86
N SER A 126 15.12 9.47 13.09
CA SER A 126 15.70 10.36 12.07
C SER A 126 16.78 11.27 12.66
N TYR A 127 16.47 11.92 13.79
CA TYR A 127 17.45 12.75 14.51
C TYR A 127 18.70 11.97 14.90
N ASN A 128 18.52 10.78 15.50
CA ASN A 128 19.65 9.95 15.92
C ASN A 128 20.50 9.45 14.72
N MET A 129 19.84 9.12 13.60
CA MET A 129 20.54 8.71 12.38
C MET A 129 21.35 9.85 11.77
N ARG A 130 20.76 11.05 11.65
CA ARG A 130 21.48 12.24 11.17
C ARG A 130 22.69 12.53 12.04
N ARG A 131 22.52 12.50 13.36
CA ARG A 131 23.63 12.69 14.32
C ARG A 131 24.72 11.64 14.11
N ALA A 132 24.37 10.35 14.01
CA ALA A 132 25.35 9.27 13.80
C ALA A 132 26.08 9.41 12.46
N ILE A 133 25.41 9.89 11.41
CA ILE A 133 26.03 10.16 10.11
C ILE A 133 27.02 11.32 10.23
N MET A 134 26.63 12.42 10.87
CA MET A 134 27.53 13.58 11.07
C MET A 134 28.78 13.19 11.89
N GLU A 135 28.60 12.51 13.02
CA GLU A 135 29.72 11.99 13.82
C GLU A 135 30.64 11.04 13.02
N LYS A 136 30.08 10.32 12.05
CA LYS A 136 30.86 9.45 11.15
C LYS A 136 31.62 10.27 10.11
N ILE A 137 30.99 11.31 9.55
CA ILE A 137 31.61 12.22 8.57
C ILE A 137 32.83 12.91 9.18
N ASP A 138 32.73 13.41 10.41
CA ASP A 138 33.84 14.07 11.11
C ASP A 138 35.08 13.15 11.33
N ARG A 139 34.85 11.84 11.30
CA ARG A 139 35.94 10.84 11.47
C ARG A 139 36.45 10.24 10.15
N LEU A 140 35.85 10.64 8.99
CA LEU A 140 36.27 10.10 7.70
C LEU A 140 37.55 10.79 7.21
N PRO A 141 38.50 10.03 6.60
CA PRO A 141 39.71 10.61 6.02
C PRO A 141 39.36 11.49 4.82
N VAL A 142 40.16 12.54 4.58
CA VAL A 142 39.97 13.48 3.45
C VAL A 142 39.90 12.75 2.10
N SER A 143 40.65 11.64 1.96
CA SER A 143 40.61 10.81 0.74
C SER A 143 39.23 10.25 0.38
N TYR A 144 38.32 10.13 1.34
CA TYR A 144 36.94 9.74 1.11
C TYR A 144 36.17 10.82 0.30
N PHE A 145 36.36 12.08 0.65
CA PHE A 145 35.70 13.22 0.00
C PHE A 145 36.22 13.49 -1.41
N HIS A 146 37.45 13.05 -1.73
CA HIS A 146 37.94 13.07 -3.11
C HIS A 146 37.29 12.01 -4.01
N LYS A 147 36.77 10.92 -3.44
CA LYS A 147 36.15 9.81 -4.17
C LYS A 147 34.63 9.88 -4.22
N THR A 148 34.01 10.64 -3.32
CA THR A 148 32.56 10.73 -3.14
C THR A 148 32.10 12.15 -3.39
N SER A 149 31.04 12.33 -4.17
CA SER A 149 30.43 13.64 -4.39
C SER A 149 29.87 14.21 -3.09
N GLN A 150 30.10 15.49 -2.81
CA GLN A 150 29.51 16.19 -1.67
C GLN A 150 27.97 16.15 -1.72
N GLY A 151 27.39 16.24 -2.92
CA GLY A 151 25.95 16.10 -3.13
C GLY A 151 25.41 14.74 -2.72
N ASP A 152 26.15 13.65 -2.95
CA ASP A 152 25.78 12.30 -2.51
C ASP A 152 25.71 12.18 -0.99
N VAL A 153 26.71 12.75 -0.30
CA VAL A 153 26.76 12.75 1.17
C VAL A 153 25.61 13.55 1.75
N LEU A 154 25.34 14.73 1.19
CA LEU A 154 24.25 15.59 1.61
C LEU A 154 22.89 14.93 1.36
N SER A 155 22.70 14.31 0.19
CA SER A 155 21.46 13.58 -0.15
C SER A 155 21.17 12.44 0.85
N ARG A 156 22.18 11.72 1.31
CA ARG A 156 22.02 10.67 2.33
C ARG A 156 21.58 11.20 3.68
N ILE A 157 22.09 12.36 4.09
CA ILE A 157 21.73 12.99 5.39
C ILE A 157 20.31 13.55 5.35
N THR A 158 19.89 14.10 4.21
CA THR A 158 18.58 14.74 4.04
C THR A 158 17.54 13.74 3.52
N ASN A 159 17.64 13.39 2.23
CA ASN A 159 16.60 12.66 1.53
C ASN A 159 16.47 11.20 1.98
N ASP A 160 17.59 10.47 2.15
CA ASP A 160 17.52 9.05 2.50
C ASP A 160 17.03 8.85 3.94
N VAL A 161 17.49 9.69 4.88
CA VAL A 161 17.03 9.64 6.27
C VAL A 161 15.55 10.02 6.38
N ASP A 162 15.07 11.03 5.63
CA ASP A 162 13.67 11.42 5.63
C ASP A 162 12.78 10.34 4.99
N THR A 163 13.21 9.76 3.87
CA THR A 163 12.53 8.64 3.22
C THR A 163 12.41 7.45 4.17
N LEU A 164 13.48 7.12 4.89
CA LEU A 164 13.49 6.05 5.87
C LEU A 164 12.56 6.35 7.05
N SER A 165 12.56 7.59 7.56
CA SER A 165 11.69 8.03 8.64
C SER A 165 10.20 7.93 8.25
N GLN A 166 9.84 8.40 7.07
CA GLN A 166 8.48 8.30 6.53
C GLN A 166 8.06 6.84 6.32
N SER A 167 8.95 6.04 5.71
CA SER A 167 8.71 4.62 5.48
C SER A 167 8.53 3.84 6.78
N LEU A 168 9.30 4.14 7.82
CA LEU A 168 9.15 3.54 9.16
C LEU A 168 7.78 3.86 9.75
N ASN A 169 7.40 5.14 9.74
CA ASN A 169 6.12 5.57 10.29
C ASN A 169 4.95 4.86 9.59
N GLN A 170 4.95 4.87 8.27
CA GLN A 170 3.87 4.30 7.46
C GLN A 170 3.88 2.76 7.49
N SER A 171 5.04 2.13 7.27
CA SER A 171 5.13 0.67 7.10
C SER A 171 4.88 -0.09 8.40
N ILE A 172 5.39 0.38 9.54
CA ILE A 172 5.17 -0.29 10.84
C ILE A 172 3.69 -0.23 11.20
N THR A 173 3.09 0.96 11.10
CA THR A 173 1.66 1.15 11.35
C THR A 173 0.81 0.26 10.44
N GLN A 174 1.06 0.30 9.13
CA GLN A 174 0.31 -0.47 8.14
C GLN A 174 0.44 -1.98 8.38
N LEU A 175 1.63 -2.47 8.71
CA LEU A 175 1.85 -3.90 8.97
C LEU A 175 1.05 -4.38 10.18
N ILE A 176 1.06 -3.62 11.28
CA ILE A 176 0.32 -3.96 12.49
C ILE A 176 -1.19 -3.97 12.20
N THR A 177 -1.72 -2.90 11.61
CA THR A 177 -3.15 -2.79 11.30
C THR A 177 -3.59 -3.87 10.31
N SER A 178 -2.80 -4.18 9.28
CA SER A 178 -3.12 -5.22 8.30
C SER A 178 -3.16 -6.62 8.94
N VAL A 179 -2.18 -6.97 9.78
CA VAL A 179 -2.17 -8.27 10.48
C VAL A 179 -3.37 -8.38 11.41
N CYS A 180 -3.65 -7.34 12.22
CA CYS A 180 -4.82 -7.31 13.10
C CYS A 180 -6.13 -7.37 12.30
N SER A 181 -6.21 -6.68 11.15
CA SER A 181 -7.39 -6.69 10.29
C SER A 181 -7.65 -8.08 9.70
N ILE A 182 -6.62 -8.72 9.13
CA ILE A 182 -6.78 -10.05 8.53
C ILE A 182 -7.25 -11.06 9.58
N ILE A 183 -6.59 -11.09 10.74
CA ILE A 183 -6.96 -12.02 11.82
C ILE A 183 -8.35 -11.70 12.36
N GLY A 184 -8.62 -10.43 12.64
CA GLY A 184 -9.89 -10.00 13.21
C GLY A 184 -11.07 -10.22 12.26
N VAL A 185 -10.92 -9.87 10.96
CA VAL A 185 -11.95 -10.11 9.94
C VAL A 185 -12.22 -11.60 9.79
N LEU A 186 -11.20 -12.46 9.72
CA LEU A 186 -11.38 -13.91 9.64
C LEU A 186 -12.15 -14.46 10.85
N ILE A 187 -11.81 -14.01 12.07
CA ILE A 187 -12.53 -14.42 13.29
C ILE A 187 -13.99 -13.99 13.21
N MET A 188 -14.25 -12.75 12.78
CA MET A 188 -15.61 -12.24 12.69
C MET A 188 -16.42 -12.95 11.60
N MET A 189 -15.84 -13.21 10.43
CA MET A 189 -16.50 -13.98 9.37
C MET A 189 -16.84 -15.38 9.82
N LEU A 190 -15.90 -16.10 10.47
CA LEU A 190 -16.15 -17.43 11.05
C LEU A 190 -17.22 -17.39 12.13
N SER A 191 -17.30 -16.32 12.93
CA SER A 191 -18.33 -16.15 13.98
C SER A 191 -19.74 -15.91 13.43
N ILE A 192 -19.86 -15.52 12.14
CA ILE A 192 -21.15 -15.32 11.47
C ILE A 192 -21.55 -16.60 10.72
N SER A 193 -20.69 -17.07 9.82
CA SER A 193 -20.94 -18.31 9.06
C SER A 193 -19.63 -18.88 8.53
N TRP A 194 -19.30 -20.12 8.92
CA TRP A 194 -18.14 -20.82 8.43
C TRP A 194 -18.27 -21.19 6.94
N GLN A 195 -19.49 -21.46 6.47
CA GLN A 195 -19.77 -21.81 5.08
C GLN A 195 -19.48 -20.64 4.13
N LEU A 196 -20.01 -19.46 4.45
CA LEU A 196 -19.73 -18.24 3.68
C LEU A 196 -18.25 -17.85 3.75
N THR A 197 -17.60 -18.07 4.91
CA THR A 197 -16.17 -17.81 5.07
C THR A 197 -15.33 -18.70 4.15
N LEU A 198 -15.70 -19.97 3.98
CA LEU A 198 -15.01 -20.86 3.06
C LEU A 198 -15.16 -20.38 1.62
N VAL A 199 -16.35 -19.93 1.22
CA VAL A 199 -16.59 -19.35 -0.11
C VAL A 199 -15.73 -18.10 -0.31
N ALA A 200 -15.70 -17.19 0.66
CA ALA A 200 -14.87 -15.98 0.61
C ALA A 200 -13.37 -16.32 0.50
N LEU A 201 -12.91 -17.33 1.24
CA LEU A 201 -11.53 -17.80 1.16
C LEU A 201 -11.18 -18.38 -0.22
N CYS A 202 -12.13 -18.97 -0.96
CA CYS A 202 -11.89 -19.43 -2.33
C CYS A 202 -11.69 -18.29 -3.33
N ILE A 203 -12.20 -17.09 -3.05
CA ILE A 203 -12.03 -15.90 -3.91
C ILE A 203 -10.56 -15.42 -3.88
N VAL A 204 -9.89 -15.53 -2.74
CA VAL A 204 -8.51 -15.06 -2.57
C VAL A 204 -7.53 -15.75 -3.53
N PRO A 205 -7.44 -17.09 -3.64
CA PRO A 205 -6.55 -17.74 -4.60
C PRO A 205 -6.91 -17.41 -6.05
N ILE A 206 -8.19 -17.26 -6.38
CA ILE A 206 -8.63 -16.88 -7.73
C ILE A 206 -8.08 -15.49 -8.07
N SER A 207 -8.23 -14.52 -7.15
CA SER A 207 -7.69 -13.17 -7.29
C SER A 207 -6.17 -13.18 -7.45
N LEU A 208 -5.46 -13.94 -6.62
CA LEU A 208 -3.99 -14.05 -6.68
C LEU A 208 -3.50 -14.66 -8.01
N LEU A 209 -4.19 -15.66 -8.52
CA LEU A 209 -3.87 -16.28 -9.81
C LEU A 209 -4.07 -15.29 -10.97
N LEU A 210 -5.18 -14.56 -10.98
CA LEU A 210 -5.47 -13.56 -12.01
C LEU A 210 -4.45 -12.42 -11.99
N VAL A 211 -4.20 -11.84 -10.82
CA VAL A 211 -3.20 -10.77 -10.64
C VAL A 211 -1.80 -11.28 -11.01
N GLY A 212 -1.42 -12.46 -10.56
CA GLY A 212 -0.12 -13.07 -10.89
C GLY A 212 0.09 -13.25 -12.39
N ARG A 213 -0.97 -13.62 -13.11
CA ARG A 213 -0.93 -13.76 -14.58
C ARG A 213 -0.77 -12.41 -15.27
N ILE A 214 -1.47 -11.38 -14.80
CA ILE A 214 -1.34 -9.99 -15.31
C ILE A 214 0.06 -9.48 -15.07
N VAL A 215 0.56 -9.57 -13.83
CA VAL A 215 1.92 -9.13 -13.46
C VAL A 215 2.97 -9.83 -14.30
N LYS A 216 2.89 -11.15 -14.46
CA LYS A 216 3.82 -11.90 -15.31
C LYS A 216 3.76 -11.46 -16.77
N SER A 217 2.57 -11.15 -17.28
CA SER A 217 2.39 -10.69 -18.68
C SER A 217 2.88 -9.26 -18.89
N SER A 218 2.67 -8.36 -17.90
CA SER A 218 3.08 -6.97 -17.99
C SER A 218 4.58 -6.75 -17.76
N GLN A 219 5.24 -7.63 -16.98
CA GLN A 219 6.65 -7.49 -16.58
C GLN A 219 7.60 -7.29 -17.76
N LYS A 220 7.42 -8.02 -18.85
CA LYS A 220 8.26 -7.88 -20.06
C LYS A 220 8.16 -6.50 -20.70
N TYR A 221 6.97 -5.89 -20.65
CA TYR A 221 6.75 -4.56 -21.21
C TYR A 221 7.30 -3.48 -20.28
N PHE A 222 7.20 -3.67 -18.96
CA PHE A 222 7.85 -2.77 -18.00
C PHE A 222 9.37 -2.74 -18.16
N VAL A 223 9.99 -3.90 -18.30
CA VAL A 223 11.44 -3.99 -18.54
C VAL A 223 11.80 -3.30 -19.85
N GLY A 224 11.08 -3.59 -20.95
CA GLY A 224 11.30 -2.94 -22.23
C GLY A 224 11.08 -1.43 -22.18
N GLN A 225 10.05 -0.95 -21.47
CA GLN A 225 9.80 0.48 -21.28
C GLN A 225 10.99 1.18 -20.59
N GLN A 226 11.58 0.57 -19.56
CA GLN A 226 12.76 1.13 -18.89
C GLN A 226 14.00 1.13 -19.77
N GLU A 227 14.19 0.08 -20.57
CA GLU A 227 15.30 -0.03 -21.52
C GLU A 227 15.19 1.04 -22.62
N TYR A 228 14.01 1.16 -23.26
CA TYR A 228 13.79 2.16 -24.29
C TYR A 228 13.79 3.60 -23.75
N LEU A 229 13.30 3.82 -22.55
CA LEU A 229 13.44 5.11 -21.88
C LEU A 229 14.92 5.49 -21.67
N GLY A 230 15.74 4.51 -21.28
CA GLY A 230 17.18 4.69 -21.17
C GLY A 230 17.81 5.03 -22.53
N ALA A 231 17.40 4.35 -23.62
CA ALA A 231 17.89 4.62 -24.97
C ALA A 231 17.51 6.03 -25.48
N VAL A 232 16.25 6.43 -25.27
CA VAL A 232 15.76 7.78 -25.62
C VAL A 232 16.53 8.84 -24.84
N ASN A 233 16.67 8.68 -23.51
CA ASN A 233 17.41 9.63 -22.67
C ASN A 233 18.89 9.72 -23.08
N GLY A 234 19.53 8.57 -23.35
CA GLY A 234 20.91 8.54 -23.82
C GLY A 234 21.10 9.24 -25.18
N HIS A 235 20.14 9.05 -26.11
CA HIS A 235 20.16 9.75 -27.38
C HIS A 235 19.99 11.27 -27.22
N VAL A 236 19.08 11.72 -26.38
CA VAL A 236 18.88 13.14 -26.06
C VAL A 236 20.15 13.74 -25.44
N GLU A 237 20.78 13.05 -24.49
CA GLU A 237 22.03 13.50 -23.83
C GLU A 237 23.17 13.58 -24.85
N GLU A 238 23.31 12.59 -25.74
CA GLU A 238 24.28 12.58 -26.82
C GLU A 238 24.08 13.77 -27.77
N MET A 239 22.83 14.03 -28.21
CA MET A 239 22.49 15.12 -29.12
C MET A 239 22.67 16.49 -28.47
N TYR A 240 22.36 16.61 -27.17
CA TYR A 240 22.55 17.87 -26.44
C TYR A 240 24.04 18.18 -26.25
N GLY A 241 24.83 17.16 -25.84
CA GLY A 241 26.27 17.28 -25.68
C GLY A 241 27.03 17.53 -27.01
N GLY A 242 26.53 16.92 -28.09
CA GLY A 242 27.13 17.03 -29.45
C GLY A 242 26.46 18.04 -30.37
N HIS A 243 25.60 18.95 -29.87
CA HIS A 243 24.75 19.81 -30.67
C HIS A 243 25.51 20.60 -31.74
N VAL A 244 26.67 21.16 -31.40
CA VAL A 244 27.52 21.93 -32.35
C VAL A 244 27.98 21.04 -33.49
N VAL A 245 28.35 19.79 -33.22
CA VAL A 245 28.80 18.84 -34.25
C VAL A 245 27.64 18.43 -35.16
N VAL A 246 26.46 18.14 -34.57
CA VAL A 246 25.24 17.80 -35.31
C VAL A 246 24.90 18.92 -36.29
N LYS A 247 24.95 20.18 -35.85
CA LYS A 247 24.73 21.37 -36.69
C LYS A 247 25.77 21.53 -37.78
N ALA A 248 27.06 21.36 -37.45
CA ALA A 248 28.14 21.52 -38.40
C ALA A 248 28.07 20.51 -39.56
N PHE A 249 27.53 19.32 -39.31
CA PHE A 249 27.42 18.26 -40.32
C PHE A 249 25.99 18.03 -40.83
N ASN A 250 25.04 18.95 -40.56
CA ASN A 250 23.62 18.84 -40.94
C ASN A 250 23.00 17.48 -40.57
N GLY A 251 23.32 17.00 -39.36
CA GLY A 251 22.93 15.67 -38.87
C GLY A 251 21.53 15.62 -38.21
N GLU A 252 20.76 16.72 -38.22
CA GLU A 252 19.49 16.81 -37.48
C GLU A 252 18.46 15.80 -37.96
N ALA A 253 18.28 15.65 -39.26
CA ALA A 253 17.30 14.74 -39.84
C ALA A 253 17.57 13.27 -39.40
N ARG A 254 18.84 12.86 -39.47
CA ARG A 254 19.28 11.52 -39.05
C ARG A 254 19.12 11.31 -37.53
N SER A 255 19.38 12.36 -36.75
CA SER A 255 19.17 12.32 -35.31
C SER A 255 17.70 12.16 -34.95
N MET A 256 16.81 12.90 -35.66
CA MET A 256 15.37 12.82 -35.44
C MET A 256 14.81 11.47 -35.83
N GLU A 257 15.24 10.88 -36.97
CA GLU A 257 14.85 9.53 -37.36
C GLU A 257 15.22 8.48 -36.32
N LYS A 258 16.43 8.57 -35.75
CA LYS A 258 16.87 7.68 -34.67
C LYS A 258 16.02 7.88 -33.40
N PHE A 259 15.74 9.13 -33.03
CA PHE A 259 14.88 9.47 -31.91
C PHE A 259 13.48 8.88 -32.07
N GLU A 260 12.85 9.08 -33.23
CA GLU A 260 11.51 8.58 -33.53
C GLU A 260 11.46 7.04 -33.43
N CYS A 261 12.48 6.36 -33.95
CA CYS A 261 12.57 4.91 -33.86
C CYS A 261 12.59 4.40 -32.40
N GLU A 262 13.42 5.02 -31.55
CA GLU A 262 13.48 4.63 -30.13
C GLU A 262 12.23 5.06 -29.34
N ASN A 263 11.67 6.21 -29.67
CA ASN A 263 10.44 6.72 -29.06
C ASN A 263 9.21 5.87 -29.41
N GLU A 264 9.11 5.34 -30.63
CA GLU A 264 8.04 4.43 -31.04
C GLU A 264 8.12 3.09 -30.28
N LYS A 265 9.32 2.56 -30.04
CA LYS A 265 9.53 1.39 -29.21
C LYS A 265 9.10 1.66 -27.76
N LEU A 266 9.48 2.84 -27.23
CA LEU A 266 9.09 3.30 -25.89
C LEU A 266 7.57 3.43 -25.78
N TYR A 267 6.94 4.07 -26.77
CA TYR A 267 5.47 4.23 -26.83
C TYR A 267 4.77 2.87 -26.81
N THR A 268 5.20 1.93 -27.66
CA THR A 268 4.59 0.61 -27.76
C THR A 268 4.75 -0.19 -26.45
N ALA A 269 5.93 -0.16 -25.84
CA ALA A 269 6.18 -0.82 -24.57
C ALA A 269 5.40 -0.16 -23.43
N GLY A 270 5.40 1.18 -23.36
CA GLY A 270 4.67 1.98 -22.38
C GLY A 270 3.16 1.73 -22.45
N TRP A 271 2.57 1.85 -23.63
CA TRP A 271 1.14 1.61 -23.79
C TRP A 271 0.71 0.22 -23.32
N LYS A 272 1.47 -0.84 -23.72
CA LYS A 272 1.16 -2.22 -23.31
C LYS A 272 1.35 -2.45 -21.81
N SER A 273 2.37 -1.84 -21.21
CA SER A 273 2.61 -1.96 -19.77
C SER A 273 1.51 -1.27 -18.96
N GLU A 274 1.11 -0.06 -19.36
CA GLU A 274 0.05 0.70 -18.70
C GLU A 274 -1.33 0.05 -18.88
N PHE A 275 -1.65 -0.43 -20.08
CA PHE A 275 -2.90 -1.13 -20.33
C PHE A 275 -3.04 -2.39 -19.46
N LEU A 276 -2.01 -3.24 -19.44
CA LEU A 276 -2.04 -4.46 -18.62
C LEU A 276 -2.10 -4.16 -17.12
N SER A 277 -1.35 -3.16 -16.67
CA SER A 277 -1.40 -2.72 -15.27
C SER A 277 -2.75 -2.11 -14.92
N GLY A 278 -3.31 -1.31 -15.81
CA GLY A 278 -4.62 -0.68 -15.65
C GLY A 278 -5.77 -1.70 -15.54
N LEU A 279 -5.62 -2.91 -16.12
CA LEU A 279 -6.59 -3.99 -15.98
C LEU A 279 -6.66 -4.59 -14.56
N MET A 280 -5.63 -4.40 -13.73
CA MET A 280 -5.60 -5.00 -12.39
C MET A 280 -6.78 -4.54 -11.53
N GLN A 281 -7.04 -3.23 -11.48
CA GLN A 281 -8.12 -2.65 -10.69
C GLN A 281 -9.52 -3.14 -11.11
N PRO A 282 -9.91 -3.07 -12.41
CA PRO A 282 -11.19 -3.59 -12.88
C PRO A 282 -11.36 -5.09 -12.64
N ILE A 283 -10.32 -5.89 -12.85
CA ILE A 283 -10.39 -7.35 -12.64
C ILE A 283 -10.55 -7.68 -11.15
N MET A 284 -9.82 -7.01 -10.27
CA MET A 284 -10.01 -7.17 -8.82
C MET A 284 -11.41 -6.76 -8.38
N GLY A 285 -11.92 -5.62 -8.89
CA GLY A 285 -13.30 -5.20 -8.64
C GLY A 285 -14.35 -6.20 -9.16
N PHE A 286 -14.13 -6.75 -10.35
CA PHE A 286 -15.01 -7.78 -10.91
C PHE A 286 -15.04 -9.05 -10.05
N VAL A 287 -13.89 -9.55 -9.63
CA VAL A 287 -13.80 -10.74 -8.77
C VAL A 287 -14.44 -10.47 -7.39
N GLY A 288 -14.22 -9.29 -6.82
CA GLY A 288 -14.88 -8.88 -5.58
C GLY A 288 -16.40 -8.82 -5.71
N ASN A 289 -16.91 -8.25 -6.81
CA ASN A 289 -18.36 -8.18 -7.08
C ASN A 289 -18.96 -9.57 -7.34
N LEU A 290 -18.26 -10.48 -7.98
CA LEU A 290 -18.69 -11.89 -8.09
C LEU A 290 -18.80 -12.53 -6.72
N GLY A 291 -17.80 -12.31 -5.85
CA GLY A 291 -17.84 -12.78 -4.47
C GLY A 291 -19.04 -12.23 -3.70
N TYR A 292 -19.29 -10.94 -3.82
CA TYR A 292 -20.48 -10.28 -3.26
C TYR A 292 -21.77 -10.95 -3.72
N VAL A 293 -21.96 -11.19 -5.02
CA VAL A 293 -23.15 -11.85 -5.57
C VAL A 293 -23.34 -13.27 -5.00
N VAL A 294 -22.26 -14.06 -4.96
CA VAL A 294 -22.30 -15.42 -4.42
C VAL A 294 -22.67 -15.40 -2.93
N VAL A 295 -22.10 -14.49 -2.15
CA VAL A 295 -22.42 -14.33 -0.72
C VAL A 295 -23.87 -13.88 -0.53
N CYS A 296 -24.40 -12.98 -1.38
CA CYS A 296 -25.80 -12.58 -1.34
C CYS A 296 -26.75 -13.76 -1.62
N ILE A 297 -26.49 -14.55 -2.66
CA ILE A 297 -27.35 -15.70 -3.03
C ILE A 297 -27.33 -16.76 -1.93
N LEU A 298 -26.15 -17.16 -1.46
CA LEU A 298 -26.01 -18.17 -0.40
C LEU A 298 -26.54 -17.64 0.93
N GLY A 299 -26.24 -16.40 1.30
CA GLY A 299 -26.73 -15.76 2.50
C GLY A 299 -28.25 -15.64 2.51
N ALA A 300 -28.87 -15.23 1.39
CA ALA A 300 -30.33 -15.17 1.26
C ALA A 300 -30.97 -16.55 1.38
N SER A 301 -30.38 -17.59 0.76
CA SER A 301 -30.83 -18.98 0.91
C SER A 301 -30.74 -19.46 2.37
N MET A 302 -29.66 -19.12 3.07
CA MET A 302 -29.47 -19.46 4.50
C MET A 302 -30.45 -18.68 5.40
N ALA A 303 -30.75 -17.44 5.06
CA ALA A 303 -31.73 -16.62 5.79
C ALA A 303 -33.16 -17.16 5.59
N ALA A 304 -33.52 -17.55 4.37
CA ALA A 304 -34.80 -18.21 4.09
C ALA A 304 -34.96 -19.55 4.84
N GLY A 305 -33.85 -20.27 5.06
CA GLY A 305 -33.79 -21.47 5.90
C GLY A 305 -33.72 -21.21 7.40
N GLY A 306 -33.73 -19.95 7.85
CA GLY A 306 -33.70 -19.58 9.27
C GLY A 306 -32.31 -19.77 9.95
N SER A 307 -31.27 -20.11 9.20
CA SER A 307 -29.93 -20.33 9.74
C SER A 307 -29.06 -19.07 9.86
N MET A 308 -29.52 -17.95 9.30
CA MET A 308 -28.80 -16.68 9.31
C MET A 308 -29.80 -15.49 9.32
N THR A 309 -29.40 -14.35 9.89
CA THR A 309 -30.19 -13.12 9.87
C THR A 309 -29.79 -12.23 8.69
N ILE A 310 -30.67 -11.30 8.31
CA ILE A 310 -30.40 -10.31 7.24
C ILE A 310 -29.26 -9.38 7.68
N GLY A 311 -29.24 -8.97 8.95
CA GLY A 311 -28.13 -8.21 9.51
C GLY A 311 -26.82 -8.99 9.49
N GLY A 312 -26.87 -10.32 9.70
CA GLY A 312 -25.70 -11.19 9.53
C GLY A 312 -25.14 -11.19 8.12
N ILE A 313 -26.01 -11.23 7.09
CA ILE A 313 -25.58 -11.10 5.67
C ILE A 313 -24.90 -9.75 5.44
N GLN A 314 -25.54 -8.66 5.91
CA GLN A 314 -25.00 -7.31 5.79
C GLN A 314 -23.61 -7.18 6.44
N ALA A 315 -23.44 -7.70 7.67
CA ALA A 315 -22.16 -7.67 8.34
C ALA A 315 -21.10 -8.50 7.59
N PHE A 316 -21.49 -9.66 7.06
CA PHE A 316 -20.58 -10.52 6.29
C PHE A 316 -20.09 -9.83 5.02
N ILE A 317 -20.98 -9.15 4.29
CA ILE A 317 -20.64 -8.37 3.10
C ILE A 317 -19.62 -7.25 3.40
N GLN A 318 -19.72 -6.61 4.57
CA GLN A 318 -18.76 -5.57 4.95
C GLN A 318 -17.37 -6.11 5.30
N TYR A 319 -17.24 -7.42 5.54
CA TYR A 319 -15.96 -8.08 5.78
C TYR A 319 -15.34 -8.67 4.49
N LEU A 320 -16.11 -8.81 3.45
CA LEU A 320 -15.67 -9.36 2.16
C LEU A 320 -14.86 -8.33 1.35
#